data_2d03d5c7d71d36412a0812acf8d4318a
#
_entry.id   2d03d5c7d71d36412a0812acf8d4318a
#
_cell.length_a   1.000
_cell.length_b   1.000
_cell.length_c   1.000
_cell.angle_alpha   90.00
_cell.angle_beta   90.00
_cell.angle_gamma   90.00
#
_symmetry.space_group_name_H-M   'P 1'
#
loop_
_entity.id
_entity.type
_entity.pdbx_description
1 polymer ?
#
loop_
_entity_poly.entity_id
_entity_poly.type
_entity_poly.pdbx_seq_one_letter_code
_entity_poly.pdbx_strand_id
1 'polypeptide(L)'
;MNDNKIKSSSPLSDLQHQQLLLRMEYEYEKEEFRRQTETMGIARKVKRGLCWYPVGTGRSFYNSLNQLVIEIERKEDKDIEHVFEFGRPVCFFEQGYDGKIHYFNSICTVSYADEERMVVAVPGAGSLLEIQGAERLGVQLYFDETSYRTMFEALEDVIRAKGNRLAELRDILLSKQPSCWRATYPVRFPWLNSTQEAAVNKVLCAKDVAIVHGPPGTGKTTTLVEAIYETLHRENQVLVCAQSNTAVDWIAEKLVDRGVPVLRIGNPSRVNDKMLSFTYERRFEGHPAYTELWGIRKSIREMGNRMRKSSYSEREAARSRINHLRERATELEIQINEDLFSGARVIASTLVSSNHRILTGRRFTTLFIDEAAQALEAACWIAIRKADRVIFAGDHCQLPPTIKCIEAARNGLEQTLMEKVAANKQETVSLLKVQYRMHQSIMQFSSEWFYQGELQAAPEVTNRGILDLDLPMSWIDTSEMEFHEEFIGESFGRINKPEANLLLQELEAYIRKIGEKRVLEERIDFGLISPYKAQVQYLRGKLKGCLFFRPFRSQITIHTVDGFQGQERDVIFISLVRANEDGQIGFLNDLRRMNVAITRARMKLVILGDAVTMSKHAFYKKLIGYIRHISQGL
;
A
#
# COMPACT_ATOMS: atom_id res chain seq x y z
N MET A 1 33.11 5.89 15.75
CA MET A 1 32.94 6.23 17.16
C MET A 1 32.22 7.56 17.21
N ASN A 2 30.91 7.53 17.35
CA ASN A 2 30.11 8.63 17.84
C ASN A 2 29.00 7.99 18.67
N ASP A 3 29.27 7.89 19.96
CA ASP A 3 28.31 7.53 21.00
C ASP A 3 27.29 8.68 21.14
N ASN A 4 26.28 8.70 20.28
CA ASN A 4 25.05 9.43 20.57
C ASN A 4 24.28 8.59 21.59
N LYS A 5 24.53 8.86 22.89
CA LYS A 5 23.66 8.43 23.98
C LYS A 5 22.22 8.81 23.64
N ILE A 6 21.45 7.82 23.20
CA ILE A 6 20.00 7.92 23.12
C ILE A 6 19.52 8.18 24.56
N LYS A 7 19.25 9.45 24.87
CA LYS A 7 18.49 9.80 26.07
C LYS A 7 17.19 9.01 25.98
N SER A 8 16.87 8.19 26.96
CA SER A 8 15.60 7.51 27.07
C SER A 8 14.49 8.57 27.15
N SER A 9 13.93 8.95 26.00
CA SER A 9 12.78 9.82 25.95
C SER A 9 11.58 9.08 26.56
N SER A 10 10.72 9.80 27.26
CA SER A 10 9.48 9.18 27.76
C SER A 10 8.60 8.83 26.55
N PRO A 11 7.72 7.79 26.65
CA PRO A 11 6.78 7.46 25.58
C PRO A 11 5.94 8.66 25.11
N LEU A 12 5.58 9.55 26.00
CA LEU A 12 4.85 10.78 25.66
C LEU A 12 5.68 11.76 24.85
N SER A 13 6.96 11.95 25.22
CA SER A 13 7.87 12.83 24.45
C SER A 13 8.13 12.27 23.05
N ASP A 14 8.24 10.94 22.91
CA ASP A 14 8.42 10.31 21.61
C ASP A 14 7.20 10.49 20.71
N LEU A 15 5.99 10.33 21.24
CA LEU A 15 4.75 10.58 20.50
C LEU A 15 4.56 12.05 20.11
N GLN A 16 4.92 12.99 20.99
CA GLN A 16 4.89 14.42 20.70
C GLN A 16 5.88 14.77 19.58
N HIS A 17 7.05 14.15 19.59
CA HIS A 17 8.01 14.28 18.51
C HIS A 17 7.49 13.73 17.20
N GLN A 18 6.88 12.52 17.20
CA GLN A 18 6.23 11.95 16.02
C GLN A 18 5.10 12.84 15.50
N GLN A 19 4.31 13.45 16.37
CA GLN A 19 3.27 14.40 15.97
C GLN A 19 3.84 15.63 15.27
N LEU A 20 4.98 16.15 15.74
CA LEU A 20 5.68 17.24 15.09
C LEU A 20 6.19 16.85 13.70
N LEU A 21 6.85 15.69 13.58
CA LEU A 21 7.38 15.20 12.31
C LEU A 21 6.26 14.92 11.29
N LEU A 22 5.13 14.35 11.75
CA LEU A 22 3.95 14.14 10.92
C LEU A 22 3.37 15.47 10.41
N ARG A 23 3.42 16.53 11.24
CA ARG A 23 3.00 17.88 10.82
C ARG A 23 3.91 18.45 9.75
N MET A 24 5.22 18.24 9.86
CA MET A 24 6.17 18.66 8.82
C MET A 24 5.88 17.96 7.47
N GLU A 25 5.62 16.67 7.50
CA GLU A 25 5.25 15.90 6.30
C GLU A 25 3.93 16.41 5.70
N TYR A 26 2.92 16.62 6.54
CA TYR A 26 1.61 17.15 6.12
C TYR A 26 1.73 18.52 5.44
N GLU A 27 2.44 19.46 6.06
CA GLU A 27 2.62 20.80 5.51
C GLU A 27 3.44 20.76 4.21
N TYR A 28 4.45 19.92 4.14
CA TYR A 28 5.24 19.71 2.94
C TYR A 28 4.40 19.14 1.78
N GLU A 29 3.63 18.08 2.02
CA GLU A 29 2.75 17.51 1.01
C GLU A 29 1.66 18.47 0.55
N LYS A 30 1.08 19.22 1.49
CA LYS A 30 0.06 20.22 1.20
C LYS A 30 0.60 21.34 0.31
N GLU A 31 1.79 21.85 0.62
CA GLU A 31 2.44 22.90 -0.18
C GLU A 31 2.89 22.37 -1.55
N GLU A 32 3.42 21.14 -1.63
CA GLU A 32 3.78 20.51 -2.90
C GLU A 32 2.54 20.32 -3.78
N PHE A 33 1.45 19.82 -3.20
CA PHE A 33 0.17 19.68 -3.89
C PHE A 33 -0.35 21.04 -4.37
N ARG A 34 -0.29 22.06 -3.53
CA ARG A 34 -0.67 23.43 -3.88
C ARG A 34 0.14 23.96 -5.05
N ARG A 35 1.46 23.82 -5.04
CA ARG A 35 2.31 24.18 -6.18
C ARG A 35 1.91 23.46 -7.46
N GLN A 36 1.61 22.17 -7.38
CA GLN A 36 1.20 21.37 -8.54
C GLN A 36 -0.20 21.72 -9.05
N THR A 37 -1.10 22.14 -8.19
CA THR A 37 -2.51 22.39 -8.55
C THR A 37 -2.83 23.87 -8.77
N GLU A 38 -2.30 24.79 -7.99
CA GLU A 38 -2.64 26.22 -8.10
C GLU A 38 -1.77 26.99 -9.09
N THR A 39 -0.46 26.67 -9.17
CA THR A 39 0.47 27.38 -10.06
C THR A 39 0.47 26.84 -11.49
N MET A 40 -0.12 25.67 -11.72
CA MET A 40 -0.12 24.99 -13.00
C MET A 40 -1.39 25.31 -13.81
N GLY A 41 -1.26 25.75 -15.05
CA GLY A 41 -2.40 25.96 -15.95
C GLY A 41 -3.17 24.65 -16.26
N ILE A 42 -4.47 24.76 -16.60
CA ILE A 42 -5.37 23.61 -16.84
C ILE A 42 -4.77 22.61 -17.84
N ALA A 43 -4.29 23.08 -19.00
CA ALA A 43 -3.72 22.20 -20.03
C ALA A 43 -2.55 21.34 -19.52
N ARG A 44 -1.74 21.87 -18.61
CA ARG A 44 -0.62 21.15 -17.99
C ARG A 44 -1.09 20.14 -16.95
N LYS A 45 -2.14 20.48 -16.18
CA LYS A 45 -2.81 19.55 -15.24
C LYS A 45 -3.44 18.37 -15.96
N VAL A 46 -4.12 18.62 -17.08
CA VAL A 46 -4.72 17.57 -17.92
C VAL A 46 -3.66 16.62 -18.45
N LYS A 47 -2.57 17.15 -19.03
CA LYS A 47 -1.43 16.33 -19.51
C LYS A 47 -0.77 15.48 -18.43
N ARG A 48 -0.87 15.88 -17.16
CA ARG A 48 -0.38 15.11 -16.00
C ARG A 48 -1.43 14.17 -15.39
N GLY A 49 -2.64 14.13 -15.95
CA GLY A 49 -3.74 13.30 -15.42
C GLY A 49 -4.32 13.78 -14.08
N LEU A 50 -4.01 15.00 -13.65
CA LEU A 50 -4.48 15.59 -12.38
C LEU A 50 -5.84 16.29 -12.49
N CYS A 51 -6.30 16.50 -13.71
CA CYS A 51 -7.50 17.26 -14.04
C CYS A 51 -8.16 16.69 -15.30
N TRP A 52 -9.48 16.65 -15.33
CA TRP A 52 -10.27 16.47 -16.54
C TRP A 52 -10.94 17.77 -16.90
N TYR A 53 -10.73 18.23 -18.12
CA TYR A 53 -11.33 19.44 -18.67
C TYR A 53 -11.30 19.42 -20.21
N PRO A 54 -12.42 19.72 -20.89
CA PRO A 54 -13.75 19.87 -20.34
C PRO A 54 -14.40 18.52 -19.98
N VAL A 55 -15.36 18.55 -19.04
CA VAL A 55 -16.15 17.38 -18.68
C VAL A 55 -17.63 17.61 -18.92
N GLY A 56 -18.38 16.52 -19.11
CA GLY A 56 -19.84 16.52 -19.16
C GLY A 56 -20.43 15.92 -17.91
N THR A 57 -21.65 16.34 -17.57
CA THR A 57 -22.43 15.75 -16.49
C THR A 57 -23.40 14.71 -17.06
N GLY A 58 -23.43 13.51 -16.44
CA GLY A 58 -24.37 12.44 -16.73
C GLY A 58 -25.49 12.35 -15.70
N ARG A 59 -25.96 11.13 -15.46
CA ARG A 59 -27.05 10.87 -14.51
C ARG A 59 -26.63 11.14 -13.08
N SER A 60 -27.58 11.63 -12.26
CA SER A 60 -27.43 11.70 -10.81
C SER A 60 -28.38 10.70 -10.14
N PHE A 61 -27.89 10.00 -9.13
CA PHE A 61 -28.65 8.98 -8.42
C PHE A 61 -28.12 8.80 -6.98
N TYR A 62 -28.83 8.00 -6.19
CA TYR A 62 -28.34 7.60 -4.88
C TYR A 62 -27.72 6.22 -4.98
N ASN A 63 -26.48 6.08 -4.50
CA ASN A 63 -25.82 4.77 -4.42
C ASN A 63 -26.38 3.94 -3.25
N SER A 64 -25.92 2.70 -3.10
CA SER A 64 -26.33 1.77 -2.04
C SER A 64 -26.10 2.28 -0.61
N LEU A 65 -25.10 3.13 -0.42
CA LEU A 65 -24.79 3.78 0.85
C LEU A 65 -25.66 5.04 1.10
N ASN A 66 -26.68 5.27 0.27
CA ASN A 66 -27.53 6.45 0.30
C ASN A 66 -26.80 7.79 0.11
N GLN A 67 -25.68 7.76 -0.62
CA GLN A 67 -24.96 8.96 -1.00
C GLN A 67 -25.47 9.44 -2.37
N LEU A 68 -25.67 10.75 -2.49
CA LEU A 68 -25.98 11.37 -3.79
C LEU A 68 -24.72 11.36 -4.66
N VAL A 69 -24.81 10.80 -5.84
CA VAL A 69 -23.69 10.71 -6.80
C VAL A 69 -24.07 11.26 -8.15
N ILE A 70 -23.08 11.73 -8.89
CA ILE A 70 -23.21 12.21 -10.26
C ILE A 70 -22.18 11.52 -11.17
N GLU A 71 -22.59 11.14 -12.35
CA GLU A 71 -21.70 10.66 -13.41
C GLU A 71 -21.04 11.86 -14.10
N ILE A 72 -19.74 11.77 -14.31
CA ILE A 72 -18.92 12.76 -15.00
C ILE A 72 -18.25 12.06 -16.18
N GLU A 73 -18.41 12.64 -17.37
CA GLU A 73 -17.84 12.08 -18.60
C GLU A 73 -16.68 12.95 -19.09
N ARG A 74 -15.58 12.29 -19.43
CA ARG A 74 -14.40 12.91 -20.01
C ARG A 74 -14.63 13.15 -21.50
N LYS A 75 -14.58 14.40 -21.95
CA LYS A 75 -14.88 14.76 -23.35
C LYS A 75 -13.65 14.71 -24.25
N GLU A 76 -12.49 15.09 -23.73
CA GLU A 76 -11.23 15.22 -24.47
C GLU A 76 -10.09 14.48 -23.77
N ASP A 77 -8.95 14.32 -24.45
CA ASP A 77 -7.70 13.77 -23.90
C ASP A 77 -7.83 12.36 -23.26
N LYS A 78 -8.71 11.51 -23.79
CA LYS A 78 -9.03 10.18 -23.25
C LYS A 78 -7.82 9.23 -23.21
N ASP A 79 -6.81 9.46 -24.04
CA ASP A 79 -5.59 8.66 -24.12
C ASP A 79 -4.57 8.97 -23.01
N ILE A 80 -4.80 10.02 -22.21
CA ILE A 80 -3.89 10.41 -21.14
C ILE A 80 -4.25 9.63 -19.88
N GLU A 81 -3.29 8.87 -19.34
CA GLU A 81 -3.43 8.22 -18.03
C GLU A 81 -3.75 9.26 -16.95
N HIS A 82 -4.70 8.95 -16.08
CA HIS A 82 -5.11 9.82 -14.99
C HIS A 82 -4.89 9.18 -13.63
N VAL A 83 -4.87 10.01 -12.58
CA VAL A 83 -4.64 9.60 -11.19
C VAL A 83 -5.93 9.62 -10.35
N PHE A 84 -7.09 9.78 -10.99
CA PHE A 84 -8.36 9.69 -10.29
C PHE A 84 -8.62 8.23 -9.93
N GLU A 85 -8.73 8.02 -8.65
CA GLU A 85 -9.03 6.72 -8.07
C GLU A 85 -10.16 6.90 -7.06
N PHE A 86 -10.86 5.83 -6.79
CA PHE A 86 -11.91 5.83 -5.78
C PHE A 86 -11.39 6.28 -4.40
N GLY A 87 -12.27 7.03 -3.69
CA GLY A 87 -11.98 7.60 -2.39
C GLY A 87 -11.09 8.84 -2.45
N ARG A 88 -10.58 9.21 -3.62
CA ARG A 88 -9.82 10.47 -3.77
C ARG A 88 -10.77 11.66 -3.69
N PRO A 89 -10.44 12.67 -2.87
CA PRO A 89 -11.16 13.92 -2.88
C PRO A 89 -10.90 14.69 -4.18
N VAL A 90 -11.96 15.28 -4.72
CA VAL A 90 -11.92 16.10 -5.91
C VAL A 90 -12.69 17.39 -5.68
N CYS A 91 -12.30 18.44 -6.38
CA CYS A 91 -13.07 19.68 -6.48
C CYS A 91 -13.42 19.97 -7.93
N PHE A 92 -14.61 20.52 -8.11
CA PHE A 92 -15.07 21.01 -9.42
C PHE A 92 -14.73 22.48 -9.58
N PHE A 93 -14.60 22.89 -10.82
CA PHE A 93 -14.40 24.28 -11.18
C PHE A 93 -15.07 24.60 -12.51
N GLU A 94 -15.37 25.86 -12.70
CA GLU A 94 -15.85 26.42 -13.97
C GLU A 94 -14.80 27.39 -14.52
N GLN A 95 -14.51 27.30 -15.82
CA GLN A 95 -13.66 28.27 -16.48
C GLN A 95 -14.51 29.34 -17.16
N GLY A 96 -14.44 30.59 -16.71
CA GLY A 96 -15.12 31.72 -17.32
C GLY A 96 -14.64 32.03 -18.74
N TYR A 97 -15.39 32.79 -19.47
CA TYR A 97 -15.03 33.26 -20.82
C TYR A 97 -13.81 34.18 -20.82
N ASP A 98 -13.50 34.79 -19.67
CA ASP A 98 -12.30 35.60 -19.42
C ASP A 98 -11.05 34.76 -19.12
N GLY A 99 -11.19 33.42 -19.13
CA GLY A 99 -10.11 32.46 -18.82
C GLY A 99 -9.87 32.22 -17.32
N LYS A 100 -10.56 32.94 -16.42
CA LYS A 100 -10.44 32.76 -14.98
C LYS A 100 -11.12 31.46 -14.54
N ILE A 101 -10.54 30.85 -13.52
CA ILE A 101 -11.05 29.60 -12.94
C ILE A 101 -11.77 29.93 -11.64
N HIS A 102 -13.04 29.52 -11.56
CA HIS A 102 -13.85 29.60 -10.36
C HIS A 102 -14.00 28.21 -9.75
N TYR A 103 -13.39 27.96 -8.59
CA TYR A 103 -13.52 26.70 -7.86
C TYR A 103 -14.78 26.67 -7.02
N PHE A 104 -15.47 25.53 -7.04
CA PHE A 104 -16.63 25.30 -6.18
C PHE A 104 -16.16 24.95 -4.75
N ASN A 105 -16.88 25.43 -3.76
CA ASN A 105 -16.52 25.22 -2.35
C ASN A 105 -16.78 23.79 -1.86
N SER A 106 -17.39 22.96 -2.69
CA SER A 106 -17.77 21.59 -2.34
C SER A 106 -16.63 20.62 -2.64
N ILE A 107 -16.13 19.94 -1.60
CA ILE A 107 -15.22 18.81 -1.75
C ILE A 107 -16.08 17.57 -2.00
N CYS A 108 -15.84 16.91 -3.11
CA CYS A 108 -16.51 15.70 -3.55
C CYS A 108 -15.55 14.50 -3.46
N THR A 109 -16.09 13.28 -3.54
CA THR A 109 -15.26 12.08 -3.45
C THR A 109 -15.54 11.18 -4.63
N VAL A 110 -14.49 10.70 -5.30
CA VAL A 110 -14.61 9.75 -6.40
C VAL A 110 -15.15 8.42 -5.87
N SER A 111 -16.29 7.96 -6.41
CA SER A 111 -16.90 6.67 -6.11
C SER A 111 -16.59 5.60 -7.16
N TYR A 112 -16.16 5.99 -8.34
CA TYR A 112 -15.72 5.14 -9.44
C TYR A 112 -14.98 6.00 -10.45
N ALA A 113 -13.94 5.47 -11.09
CA ALA A 113 -13.31 6.10 -12.25
C ALA A 113 -12.74 5.04 -13.18
N ASP A 114 -12.98 5.20 -14.47
CA ASP A 114 -12.29 4.52 -15.57
C ASP A 114 -11.71 5.57 -16.54
N GLU A 115 -11.18 5.17 -17.68
CA GLU A 115 -10.49 6.06 -18.63
C GLU A 115 -11.38 7.20 -19.15
N GLU A 116 -12.72 6.99 -19.23
CA GLU A 116 -13.67 7.90 -19.85
C GLU A 116 -14.71 8.46 -18.88
N ARG A 117 -15.01 7.75 -17.79
CA ARG A 117 -16.13 8.05 -16.89
C ARG A 117 -15.70 8.03 -15.43
N MET A 118 -16.29 8.93 -14.68
CA MET A 118 -16.13 9.01 -13.22
C MET A 118 -17.50 9.11 -12.57
N VAL A 119 -17.69 8.45 -11.43
CA VAL A 119 -18.85 8.66 -10.54
C VAL A 119 -18.37 9.34 -9.28
N VAL A 120 -18.98 10.46 -8.93
CA VAL A 120 -18.52 11.30 -7.82
C VAL A 120 -19.63 11.47 -6.79
N ALA A 121 -19.36 11.17 -5.53
CA ALA A 121 -20.24 11.46 -4.43
C ALA A 121 -20.19 12.95 -4.09
N VAL A 122 -21.36 13.59 -4.06
CA VAL A 122 -21.51 15.01 -3.77
C VAL A 122 -22.12 15.22 -2.39
N PRO A 123 -21.74 16.29 -1.64
CA PRO A 123 -22.18 16.51 -0.27
C PRO A 123 -23.70 16.73 -0.15
N GLY A 124 -24.34 17.24 -1.19
CA GLY A 124 -25.78 17.51 -1.18
C GLY A 124 -26.34 18.07 -2.48
N ALA A 125 -27.65 18.31 -2.49
CA ALA A 125 -28.36 18.78 -3.68
C ALA A 125 -27.90 20.17 -4.19
N GLY A 126 -27.45 21.05 -3.29
CA GLY A 126 -26.89 22.35 -3.68
C GLY A 126 -25.64 22.22 -4.54
N SER A 127 -24.69 21.38 -4.10
CA SER A 127 -23.47 21.09 -4.88
C SER A 127 -23.78 20.40 -6.21
N LEU A 128 -24.79 19.52 -6.23
CA LEU A 128 -25.23 18.88 -7.47
C LEU A 128 -25.74 19.90 -8.49
N LEU A 129 -26.58 20.85 -8.05
CA LEU A 129 -27.13 21.89 -8.92
C LEU A 129 -26.03 22.82 -9.45
N GLU A 130 -25.06 23.18 -8.62
CA GLU A 130 -23.89 23.98 -9.00
C GLU A 130 -23.07 23.27 -10.09
N ILE A 131 -22.81 21.97 -9.93
CA ILE A 131 -22.06 21.16 -10.91
C ILE A 131 -22.86 21.03 -12.23
N GLN A 132 -24.17 20.78 -12.15
CA GLN A 132 -25.01 20.61 -13.33
C GLN A 132 -25.27 21.93 -14.08
N GLY A 133 -25.18 23.07 -13.38
CA GLY A 133 -25.40 24.40 -13.97
C GLY A 133 -24.19 24.99 -14.67
N ALA A 134 -23.03 24.43 -14.52
CA ALA A 134 -21.80 24.95 -15.10
C ALA A 134 -21.67 24.60 -16.61
N GLU A 135 -21.34 25.60 -17.42
CA GLU A 135 -21.19 25.41 -18.87
C GLU A 135 -19.81 24.84 -19.26
N ARG A 136 -18.76 25.30 -18.60
CA ARG A 136 -17.36 24.93 -18.87
C ARG A 136 -16.75 24.25 -17.66
N LEU A 137 -17.32 23.10 -17.33
CA LEU A 137 -17.00 22.33 -16.14
C LEU A 137 -15.67 21.59 -16.27
N GLY A 138 -14.90 21.61 -15.19
CA GLY A 138 -13.72 20.76 -14.99
C GLY A 138 -13.72 20.14 -13.59
N VAL A 139 -12.98 19.07 -13.45
CA VAL A 139 -12.75 18.40 -12.18
C VAL A 139 -11.26 18.15 -11.97
N GLN A 140 -10.76 18.43 -10.78
CA GLN A 140 -9.37 18.16 -10.41
C GLN A 140 -9.26 17.50 -9.05
N LEU A 141 -8.13 16.85 -8.81
CA LEU A 141 -7.83 16.33 -7.49
C LEU A 141 -7.83 17.45 -6.45
N TYR A 142 -8.28 17.08 -5.25
CA TYR A 142 -8.15 17.88 -4.05
C TYR A 142 -7.19 17.20 -3.06
N PHE A 143 -6.56 17.96 -2.18
CA PHE A 143 -5.64 17.40 -1.19
C PHE A 143 -6.40 16.56 -0.16
N ASP A 144 -5.98 15.30 0.04
CA ASP A 144 -6.62 14.42 1.03
C ASP A 144 -6.06 14.67 2.44
N GLU A 145 -6.73 15.52 3.18
CA GLU A 145 -6.40 15.79 4.58
C GLU A 145 -6.94 14.72 5.54
N THR A 146 -7.83 13.84 5.06
CA THR A 146 -8.58 12.90 5.93
C THR A 146 -7.65 11.92 6.62
N SER A 147 -6.69 11.37 5.89
CA SER A 147 -5.72 10.41 6.42
C SER A 147 -4.84 11.07 7.49
N TYR A 148 -4.36 12.28 7.25
CA TYR A 148 -3.55 13.04 8.21
C TYR A 148 -4.35 13.40 9.46
N ARG A 149 -5.58 13.90 9.31
CA ARG A 149 -6.45 14.21 10.43
C ARG A 149 -6.69 12.98 11.30
N THR A 150 -6.97 11.83 10.70
CA THR A 150 -7.18 10.58 11.44
C THR A 150 -5.91 10.13 12.18
N MET A 151 -4.72 10.31 11.60
CA MET A 151 -3.45 10.04 12.27
C MET A 151 -3.19 10.99 13.44
N PHE A 152 -3.46 12.29 13.29
CA PHE A 152 -3.33 13.26 14.38
C PHE A 152 -4.29 12.96 15.53
N GLU A 153 -5.56 12.67 15.24
CA GLU A 153 -6.56 12.25 16.23
C GLU A 153 -6.08 11.00 16.98
N ALA A 154 -5.51 10.02 16.27
CA ALA A 154 -4.98 8.81 16.89
C ALA A 154 -3.82 9.10 17.85
N LEU A 155 -2.85 9.92 17.43
CA LEU A 155 -1.74 10.31 18.30
C LEU A 155 -2.23 11.08 19.54
N GLU A 156 -3.19 12.00 19.38
CA GLU A 156 -3.76 12.73 20.51
C GLU A 156 -4.46 11.80 21.51
N ASP A 157 -5.25 10.84 21.05
CA ASP A 157 -5.93 9.86 21.90
C ASP A 157 -4.91 9.03 22.70
N VAL A 158 -3.83 8.60 22.04
CA VAL A 158 -2.76 7.81 22.68
C VAL A 158 -1.98 8.66 23.71
N ILE A 159 -1.68 9.92 23.40
CA ILE A 159 -1.01 10.84 24.33
C ILE A 159 -1.88 11.11 25.55
N ARG A 160 -3.20 11.31 25.37
CA ARG A 160 -4.16 11.59 26.43
C ARG A 160 -4.57 10.36 27.25
N ALA A 161 -4.32 9.15 26.74
CA ALA A 161 -4.71 7.91 27.40
C ALA A 161 -4.08 7.77 28.80
N LYS A 162 -4.90 7.47 29.82
CA LYS A 162 -4.48 7.27 31.21
C LYS A 162 -5.30 6.15 31.85
N GLY A 163 -4.64 5.25 32.57
CA GLY A 163 -5.29 4.21 33.37
C GLY A 163 -6.15 3.22 32.57
N ASN A 164 -5.90 3.05 31.29
CA ASN A 164 -6.61 2.13 30.41
C ASN A 164 -5.63 1.31 29.57
N ARG A 165 -6.15 0.29 28.86
CA ARG A 165 -5.33 -0.61 28.06
C ARG A 165 -4.52 0.10 26.97
N LEU A 166 -5.03 1.17 26.40
CA LEU A 166 -4.31 1.97 25.40
C LEU A 166 -3.06 2.64 26.00
N ALA A 167 -3.17 3.17 27.23
CA ALA A 167 -2.02 3.74 27.93
C ALA A 167 -0.96 2.68 28.25
N GLU A 168 -1.39 1.48 28.71
CA GLU A 168 -0.50 0.36 28.95
C GLU A 168 0.24 -0.08 27.67
N LEU A 169 -0.48 -0.25 26.55
CA LEU A 169 0.11 -0.60 25.26
C LEU A 169 1.09 0.46 24.78
N ARG A 170 0.74 1.76 24.90
CA ARG A 170 1.68 2.85 24.62
C ARG A 170 2.99 2.69 25.39
N ASP A 171 2.88 2.52 26.69
CA ASP A 171 4.06 2.46 27.57
C ASP A 171 4.87 1.17 27.32
N ILE A 172 4.20 0.05 27.04
CA ILE A 172 4.87 -1.19 26.64
C ILE A 172 5.58 -1.03 25.29
N LEU A 173 4.91 -0.53 24.27
CA LEU A 173 5.45 -0.49 22.90
C LEU A 173 6.58 0.53 22.74
N LEU A 174 6.51 1.68 23.43
CA LEU A 174 7.47 2.78 23.28
C LEU A 174 8.56 2.83 24.37
N SER A 175 8.58 1.90 25.32
CA SER A 175 9.60 1.86 26.34
C SER A 175 10.27 0.48 26.46
N LYS A 176 11.20 0.34 27.39
CA LYS A 176 11.82 -0.93 27.75
C LYS A 176 11.01 -1.74 28.76
N GLN A 177 9.78 -1.33 29.09
CA GLN A 177 8.91 -2.11 29.96
C GLN A 177 8.67 -3.49 29.34
N PRO A 178 8.90 -4.60 30.07
CA PRO A 178 8.80 -5.94 29.50
C PRO A 178 7.37 -6.23 29.04
N SER A 179 7.25 -6.95 27.94
CA SER A 179 5.96 -7.49 27.46
C SER A 179 5.57 -8.70 28.28
N CYS A 180 4.26 -8.92 28.42
CA CYS A 180 3.71 -10.05 29.14
C CYS A 180 3.40 -11.22 28.20
N TRP A 181 3.45 -12.42 28.74
CA TRP A 181 3.18 -13.67 28.02
C TRP A 181 2.09 -14.48 28.75
N ARG A 182 1.32 -15.24 27.98
CA ARG A 182 0.35 -16.21 28.49
C ARG A 182 0.99 -17.59 28.52
N ALA A 183 0.72 -18.36 29.54
CA ALA A 183 1.07 -19.78 29.52
C ALA A 183 0.16 -20.49 28.51
N THR A 184 0.72 -21.09 27.48
CA THR A 184 0.02 -21.91 26.49
C THR A 184 0.82 -23.15 26.19
N TYR A 185 0.12 -24.23 25.83
CA TYR A 185 0.80 -25.43 25.32
C TYR A 185 1.19 -25.18 23.86
N PRO A 186 2.43 -25.53 23.46
CA PRO A 186 2.86 -25.40 22.06
C PRO A 186 1.99 -26.25 21.13
N VAL A 187 1.56 -25.65 20.04
CA VAL A 187 0.82 -26.33 18.98
C VAL A 187 1.81 -26.78 17.90
N ARG A 188 1.61 -27.96 17.37
CA ARG A 188 2.42 -28.52 16.29
C ARG A 188 1.73 -28.37 14.94
N PHE A 189 2.50 -27.96 13.94
CA PHE A 189 2.04 -27.71 12.58
C PHE A 189 2.91 -28.48 11.58
N PRO A 190 2.52 -29.72 11.17
CA PRO A 190 3.36 -30.54 10.28
C PRO A 190 3.67 -29.90 8.92
N TRP A 191 2.87 -28.90 8.52
CA TRP A 191 3.02 -28.15 7.24
C TRP A 191 3.85 -26.88 7.36
N LEU A 192 4.26 -26.48 8.55
CA LEU A 192 5.13 -25.34 8.80
C LEU A 192 6.57 -25.80 9.10
N ASN A 193 7.55 -25.02 8.68
CA ASN A 193 8.91 -25.25 9.15
C ASN A 193 9.06 -24.80 10.62
N SER A 194 10.15 -25.20 11.26
CA SER A 194 10.38 -24.97 12.69
C SER A 194 10.33 -23.49 13.09
N THR A 195 10.81 -22.57 12.24
CA THR A 195 10.81 -21.14 12.53
C THR A 195 9.42 -20.51 12.36
N GLN A 196 8.64 -20.99 11.41
CA GLN A 196 7.24 -20.61 11.23
C GLN A 196 6.38 -21.13 12.40
N GLU A 197 6.55 -22.40 12.78
CA GLU A 197 5.87 -23.00 13.95
C GLU A 197 6.18 -22.23 15.23
N ALA A 198 7.44 -21.90 15.47
CA ALA A 198 7.86 -21.12 16.63
C ALA A 198 7.24 -19.71 16.63
N ALA A 199 7.15 -19.06 15.45
CA ALA A 199 6.52 -17.74 15.30
C ALA A 199 5.03 -17.80 15.63
N VAL A 200 4.28 -18.78 15.11
CA VAL A 200 2.86 -18.97 15.44
C VAL A 200 2.68 -19.18 16.95
N ASN A 201 3.44 -20.08 17.56
CA ASN A 201 3.36 -20.31 19.00
C ASN A 201 3.68 -19.05 19.82
N LYS A 202 4.67 -18.25 19.40
CA LYS A 202 4.97 -16.97 20.07
C LYS A 202 3.79 -15.99 19.98
N VAL A 203 3.13 -15.89 18.84
CA VAL A 203 1.90 -15.08 18.66
C VAL A 203 0.80 -15.53 19.62
N LEU A 204 0.60 -16.84 19.77
CA LEU A 204 -0.43 -17.38 20.67
C LEU A 204 -0.13 -17.09 22.15
N CYS A 205 1.15 -17.09 22.53
CA CYS A 205 1.59 -16.79 23.90
C CYS A 205 1.57 -15.29 24.21
N ALA A 206 1.71 -14.41 23.23
CA ALA A 206 1.80 -12.97 23.44
C ALA A 206 0.52 -12.41 24.10
N LYS A 207 0.68 -11.68 25.20
CA LYS A 207 -0.40 -10.94 25.85
C LYS A 207 -0.48 -9.50 25.33
N ASP A 208 0.64 -8.91 25.00
CA ASP A 208 0.74 -7.50 24.59
C ASP A 208 1.16 -7.34 23.14
N VAL A 209 2.30 -7.91 22.78
CA VAL A 209 2.90 -7.75 21.45
C VAL A 209 3.74 -8.96 21.04
N ALA A 210 3.69 -9.30 19.75
CA ALA A 210 4.65 -10.17 19.09
C ALA A 210 4.95 -9.65 17.68
N ILE A 211 6.12 -9.98 17.16
CA ILE A 211 6.59 -9.58 15.83
C ILE A 211 6.97 -10.83 15.04
N VAL A 212 6.32 -11.01 13.90
CA VAL A 212 6.70 -11.99 12.88
C VAL A 212 7.59 -11.27 11.87
N HIS A 213 8.90 -11.37 12.03
CA HIS A 213 9.86 -10.82 11.09
C HIS A 213 10.06 -11.80 9.94
N GLY A 214 9.53 -11.46 8.78
CA GLY A 214 9.51 -12.32 7.60
C GLY A 214 10.31 -11.75 6.44
N PRO A 215 11.61 -12.12 6.32
CA PRO A 215 12.40 -11.81 5.14
C PRO A 215 11.76 -12.31 3.83
N PRO A 216 12.24 -11.84 2.65
CA PRO A 216 11.67 -12.22 1.37
C PRO A 216 11.63 -13.74 1.15
N GLY A 217 10.47 -14.24 0.75
CA GLY A 217 10.30 -15.65 0.42
C GLY A 217 10.18 -16.62 1.60
N THR A 218 10.14 -16.14 2.84
CA THR A 218 10.09 -17.00 4.05
C THR A 218 8.70 -17.46 4.45
N GLY A 219 7.67 -17.12 3.67
CA GLY A 219 6.30 -17.52 3.97
C GLY A 219 5.65 -16.71 5.09
N LYS A 220 6.00 -15.42 5.23
CA LYS A 220 5.40 -14.50 6.22
C LYS A 220 3.88 -14.55 6.21
N THR A 221 3.25 -14.42 5.03
CA THR A 221 1.78 -14.45 4.90
C THR A 221 1.20 -15.79 5.34
N THR A 222 1.81 -16.91 4.95
CA THR A 222 1.39 -18.25 5.37
C THR A 222 1.43 -18.39 6.90
N THR A 223 2.52 -17.96 7.50
CA THR A 223 2.71 -17.96 8.97
C THR A 223 1.68 -17.09 9.67
N LEU A 224 1.40 -15.90 9.10
CA LEU A 224 0.43 -14.96 9.68
C LEU A 224 -1.01 -15.48 9.57
N VAL A 225 -1.37 -16.04 8.42
CA VAL A 225 -2.68 -16.70 8.22
C VAL A 225 -2.89 -17.84 9.22
N GLU A 226 -1.86 -18.65 9.44
CA GLU A 226 -1.91 -19.70 10.46
C GLU A 226 -2.09 -19.15 11.86
N ALA A 227 -1.32 -18.12 12.21
CA ALA A 227 -1.43 -17.46 13.52
C ALA A 227 -2.82 -16.84 13.74
N ILE A 228 -3.42 -16.24 12.70
CA ILE A 228 -4.80 -15.71 12.75
C ILE A 228 -5.79 -16.87 12.94
N TYR A 229 -5.68 -17.92 12.13
CA TYR A 229 -6.56 -19.09 12.20
C TYR A 229 -6.55 -19.71 13.60
N GLU A 230 -5.37 -19.96 14.17
CA GLU A 230 -5.21 -20.49 15.50
C GLU A 230 -5.68 -19.52 16.63
N THR A 231 -5.53 -18.22 16.42
CA THR A 231 -6.09 -17.22 17.34
C THR A 231 -7.60 -17.29 17.38
N LEU A 232 -8.26 -17.52 16.23
CA LEU A 232 -9.72 -17.64 16.13
C LEU A 232 -10.28 -18.90 16.83
N HIS A 233 -9.47 -19.89 17.16
CA HIS A 233 -9.90 -20.99 18.04
C HIS A 233 -10.02 -20.54 19.53
N ARG A 234 -9.44 -19.40 19.88
CA ARG A 234 -9.40 -18.84 21.24
C ARG A 234 -10.17 -17.54 21.40
N GLU A 235 -10.46 -16.85 20.28
CA GLU A 235 -11.10 -15.55 20.22
C GLU A 235 -12.23 -15.55 19.20
N ASN A 236 -13.31 -14.84 19.47
CA ASN A 236 -14.46 -14.82 18.57
C ASN A 236 -14.17 -14.05 17.27
N GLN A 237 -13.43 -12.95 17.37
CA GLN A 237 -13.21 -12.05 16.24
C GLN A 237 -11.86 -11.34 16.39
N VAL A 238 -11.15 -11.14 15.30
CA VAL A 238 -9.89 -10.39 15.24
C VAL A 238 -9.98 -9.27 14.20
N LEU A 239 -9.17 -8.22 14.41
CA LEU A 239 -8.93 -7.16 13.43
C LEU A 239 -7.63 -7.43 12.68
N VAL A 240 -7.68 -7.41 11.35
CA VAL A 240 -6.50 -7.57 10.47
C VAL A 240 -6.33 -6.31 9.63
N CYS A 241 -5.20 -5.66 9.75
CA CYS A 241 -4.88 -4.44 9.03
C CYS A 241 -3.59 -4.56 8.23
N ALA A 242 -3.48 -3.75 7.18
CA ALA A 242 -2.23 -3.49 6.48
C ALA A 242 -2.22 -2.05 5.96
N GLN A 243 -1.04 -1.59 5.50
CA GLN A 243 -0.91 -0.25 4.94
C GLN A 243 -1.64 -0.11 3.60
N SER A 244 -1.55 -1.11 2.72
CA SER A 244 -2.15 -1.08 1.38
C SER A 244 -3.37 -1.98 1.25
N ASN A 245 -4.28 -1.62 0.32
CA ASN A 245 -5.42 -2.47 -0.03
C ASN A 245 -4.97 -3.84 -0.56
N THR A 246 -3.94 -3.87 -1.40
CA THR A 246 -3.40 -5.11 -1.97
C THR A 246 -2.93 -6.08 -0.88
N ALA A 247 -2.25 -5.59 0.16
CA ALA A 247 -1.80 -6.44 1.26
C ALA A 247 -2.99 -6.97 2.09
N VAL A 248 -3.99 -6.12 2.36
CA VAL A 248 -5.21 -6.55 3.06
C VAL A 248 -5.95 -7.62 2.26
N ASP A 249 -6.12 -7.41 0.96
CA ASP A 249 -6.85 -8.33 0.09
C ASP A 249 -6.14 -9.67 -0.02
N TRP A 250 -4.82 -9.65 -0.12
CA TRP A 250 -3.99 -10.87 -0.19
C TRP A 250 -4.14 -11.75 1.06
N ILE A 251 -4.05 -11.15 2.26
CA ILE A 251 -4.21 -11.92 3.50
C ILE A 251 -5.67 -12.36 3.70
N ALA A 252 -6.62 -11.50 3.37
CA ALA A 252 -8.06 -11.81 3.46
C ALA A 252 -8.44 -12.96 2.51
N GLU A 253 -7.93 -12.97 1.29
CA GLU A 253 -8.13 -14.06 0.33
C GLU A 253 -7.63 -15.41 0.87
N LYS A 254 -6.43 -15.44 1.46
CA LYS A 254 -5.87 -16.64 2.07
C LYS A 254 -6.70 -17.15 3.25
N LEU A 255 -7.29 -16.25 4.03
CA LEU A 255 -8.20 -16.61 5.12
C LEU A 255 -9.53 -17.18 4.58
N VAL A 256 -10.09 -16.57 3.54
CA VAL A 256 -11.30 -17.06 2.86
C VAL A 256 -11.06 -18.45 2.25
N ASP A 257 -9.90 -18.67 1.62
CA ASP A 257 -9.53 -19.99 1.06
C ASP A 257 -9.46 -21.08 2.15
N ARG A 258 -9.24 -20.71 3.42
CA ARG A 258 -9.29 -21.60 4.58
C ARG A 258 -10.69 -21.71 5.22
N GLY A 259 -11.71 -21.12 4.61
CA GLY A 259 -13.08 -21.13 5.11
C GLY A 259 -13.34 -20.17 6.28
N VAL A 260 -12.46 -19.20 6.54
CA VAL A 260 -12.67 -18.21 7.59
C VAL A 260 -13.64 -17.13 7.09
N PRO A 261 -14.73 -16.84 7.82
CA PRO A 261 -15.63 -15.75 7.47
C PRO A 261 -14.95 -14.38 7.65
N VAL A 262 -14.68 -13.69 6.54
CA VAL A 262 -14.04 -12.37 6.50
C VAL A 262 -15.06 -11.30 6.11
N LEU A 263 -15.03 -10.16 6.79
CA LEU A 263 -15.71 -8.92 6.40
C LEU A 263 -14.65 -7.88 6.06
N ARG A 264 -14.58 -7.48 4.78
CA ARG A 264 -13.63 -6.51 4.26
C ARG A 264 -14.19 -5.11 4.36
N ILE A 265 -13.61 -4.28 5.24
CA ILE A 265 -13.95 -2.87 5.39
C ILE A 265 -13.03 -2.06 4.48
N GLY A 266 -13.63 -1.30 3.62
CA GLY A 266 -12.92 -0.46 2.64
C GLY A 266 -13.63 -0.58 1.31
N ASN A 267 -13.23 0.27 0.43
CA ASN A 267 -13.95 0.55 -0.76
C ASN A 267 -13.91 -0.58 -1.81
N PRO A 268 -15.07 -1.02 -2.34
CA PRO A 268 -15.15 -2.09 -3.32
C PRO A 268 -14.32 -1.90 -4.59
N SER A 269 -14.11 -0.66 -5.04
CA SER A 269 -13.36 -0.42 -6.28
C SER A 269 -11.83 -0.57 -6.14
N ARG A 270 -11.34 -0.63 -4.89
CA ARG A 270 -9.91 -0.88 -4.58
C ARG A 270 -9.64 -2.31 -4.14
N VAL A 271 -10.66 -3.13 -4.13
CA VAL A 271 -10.62 -4.53 -3.71
C VAL A 271 -10.52 -5.39 -4.96
N ASN A 272 -9.71 -6.45 -4.93
CA ASN A 272 -9.62 -7.36 -6.06
C ASN A 272 -10.96 -8.10 -6.29
N ASP A 273 -11.18 -8.58 -7.51
CA ASP A 273 -12.46 -9.20 -7.91
C ASP A 273 -12.89 -10.35 -7.00
N LYS A 274 -11.94 -11.16 -6.53
CA LYS A 274 -12.21 -12.31 -5.65
C LYS A 274 -12.72 -11.87 -4.28
N MET A 275 -12.22 -10.74 -3.75
CA MET A 275 -12.62 -10.22 -2.45
C MET A 275 -13.83 -9.28 -2.51
N LEU A 276 -14.30 -8.91 -3.69
CA LEU A 276 -15.38 -7.94 -3.87
C LEU A 276 -16.68 -8.36 -3.16
N SER A 277 -17.04 -9.65 -3.22
CA SER A 277 -18.23 -10.19 -2.54
C SER A 277 -18.13 -10.22 -1.01
N PHE A 278 -16.92 -10.06 -0.46
CA PHE A 278 -16.65 -10.02 0.98
C PHE A 278 -16.61 -8.61 1.53
N THR A 279 -16.77 -7.60 0.69
CA THR A 279 -16.82 -6.19 1.14
C THR A 279 -18.08 -5.92 1.92
N TYR A 280 -17.95 -5.02 2.91
CA TYR A 280 -19.08 -4.58 3.72
C TYR A 280 -20.24 -4.06 2.86
N GLU A 281 -19.94 -3.22 1.86
CA GLU A 281 -20.94 -2.63 0.97
C GLU A 281 -21.73 -3.70 0.20
N ARG A 282 -21.04 -4.68 -0.40
CA ARG A 282 -21.70 -5.76 -1.16
C ARG A 282 -22.52 -6.68 -0.27
N ARG A 283 -22.02 -6.99 0.92
CA ARG A 283 -22.76 -7.80 1.88
C ARG A 283 -23.94 -7.05 2.47
N PHE A 284 -23.79 -5.74 2.69
CA PHE A 284 -24.88 -4.89 3.14
C PHE A 284 -26.01 -4.84 2.09
N GLU A 285 -25.67 -4.65 0.83
CA GLU A 285 -26.62 -4.67 -0.31
C GLU A 285 -27.28 -6.05 -0.49
N GLY A 286 -26.53 -7.12 -0.30
CA GLY A 286 -27.02 -8.49 -0.42
C GLY A 286 -27.85 -9.00 0.78
N HIS A 287 -28.00 -8.22 1.84
CA HIS A 287 -28.72 -8.62 3.03
C HIS A 287 -30.25 -8.66 2.77
N PRO A 288 -31.00 -9.67 3.26
CA PRO A 288 -32.45 -9.76 3.04
C PRO A 288 -33.24 -8.52 3.42
N ALA A 289 -32.88 -7.87 4.53
CA ALA A 289 -33.54 -6.64 5.01
C ALA A 289 -33.20 -5.38 4.18
N TYR A 290 -32.21 -5.45 3.27
CA TYR A 290 -31.79 -4.28 2.48
C TYR A 290 -32.88 -3.77 1.54
N THR A 291 -33.68 -4.65 0.94
CA THR A 291 -34.78 -4.27 0.05
C THR A 291 -35.82 -3.40 0.75
N GLU A 292 -36.20 -3.77 1.99
CA GLU A 292 -37.08 -2.96 2.83
C GLU A 292 -36.44 -1.60 3.17
N LEU A 293 -35.20 -1.62 3.63
CA LEU A 293 -34.45 -0.40 3.94
C LEU A 293 -34.35 0.55 2.74
N TRP A 294 -34.06 0.04 1.56
CA TRP A 294 -34.01 0.83 0.33
C TRP A 294 -35.35 1.45 -0.03
N GLY A 295 -36.45 0.68 0.08
CA GLY A 295 -37.82 1.16 -0.13
C GLY A 295 -38.18 2.29 0.83
N ILE A 296 -37.84 2.14 2.11
CA ILE A 296 -38.05 3.19 3.14
C ILE A 296 -37.25 4.46 2.82
N ARG A 297 -35.97 4.32 2.50
CA ARG A 297 -35.11 5.45 2.12
C ARG A 297 -35.64 6.19 0.89
N LYS A 298 -36.15 5.47 -0.11
CA LYS A 298 -36.81 6.03 -1.28
C LYS A 298 -38.06 6.82 -0.90
N SER A 299 -38.93 6.23 -0.07
CA SER A 299 -40.16 6.87 0.41
C SER A 299 -39.88 8.17 1.20
N ILE A 300 -38.87 8.18 2.05
CA ILE A 300 -38.43 9.37 2.79
C ILE A 300 -38.03 10.48 1.82
N ARG A 301 -37.26 10.17 0.77
CA ARG A 301 -36.84 11.15 -0.25
C ARG A 301 -38.01 11.72 -1.04
N GLU A 302 -38.92 10.85 -1.48
CA GLU A 302 -40.10 11.26 -2.25
C GLU A 302 -41.02 12.16 -1.41
N MET A 303 -41.28 11.80 -0.14
CA MET A 303 -42.08 12.62 0.79
C MET A 303 -41.37 13.94 1.11
N GLY A 304 -40.04 13.94 1.30
CA GLY A 304 -39.27 15.16 1.50
C GLY A 304 -39.36 16.13 0.33
N ASN A 305 -39.34 15.62 -0.90
CA ASN A 305 -39.52 16.44 -2.11
C ASN A 305 -40.95 17.01 -2.26
N ARG A 306 -41.98 16.23 -1.92
CA ARG A 306 -43.36 16.68 -1.95
C ARG A 306 -43.64 17.73 -0.89
N MET A 307 -43.05 17.60 0.32
CA MET A 307 -43.23 18.56 1.41
C MET A 307 -42.84 20.01 1.05
N ARG A 308 -41.93 20.21 0.11
CA ARG A 308 -41.55 21.55 -0.31
C ARG A 308 -42.71 22.33 -0.99
N LYS A 309 -43.72 21.61 -1.51
CA LYS A 309 -44.89 22.16 -2.23
C LYS A 309 -46.23 22.09 -1.46
N SER A 310 -46.22 21.61 -0.22
CA SER A 310 -47.43 21.28 0.54
C SER A 310 -47.81 22.38 1.55
N SER A 311 -49.08 22.38 2.03
CA SER A 311 -49.61 23.26 3.04
C SER A 311 -49.02 22.99 4.43
N TYR A 312 -49.22 23.84 5.43
CA TYR A 312 -48.64 23.72 6.76
C TYR A 312 -49.08 22.44 7.48
N SER A 313 -50.37 22.12 7.51
CA SER A 313 -50.94 20.93 8.13
C SER A 313 -50.44 19.61 7.49
N GLU A 314 -50.33 19.59 6.15
CA GLU A 314 -49.77 18.46 5.41
C GLU A 314 -48.28 18.25 5.69
N ARG A 315 -47.53 19.34 5.92
CA ARG A 315 -46.10 19.27 6.31
C ARG A 315 -45.91 18.64 7.67
N GLU A 316 -46.80 18.92 8.66
CA GLU A 316 -46.71 18.36 10.01
C GLU A 316 -46.98 16.85 9.99
N ALA A 317 -48.03 16.41 9.31
CA ALA A 317 -48.33 14.99 9.13
C ALA A 317 -47.20 14.24 8.36
N ALA A 318 -46.65 14.87 7.32
CA ALA A 318 -45.53 14.30 6.55
C ALA A 318 -44.27 14.20 7.40
N ARG A 319 -43.97 15.18 8.25
CA ARG A 319 -42.82 15.13 9.20
C ARG A 319 -42.92 13.97 10.18
N SER A 320 -44.09 13.78 10.78
CA SER A 320 -44.33 12.65 11.72
C SER A 320 -44.09 11.31 11.01
N ARG A 321 -44.63 11.14 9.81
CA ARG A 321 -44.45 9.92 9.03
C ARG A 321 -42.99 9.71 8.58
N ILE A 322 -42.28 10.76 8.16
CA ILE A 322 -40.85 10.70 7.85
C ILE A 322 -40.03 10.30 9.05
N ASN A 323 -40.34 10.81 10.24
CA ASN A 323 -39.63 10.44 11.48
C ASN A 323 -39.81 8.97 11.80
N HIS A 324 -41.02 8.43 11.76
CA HIS A 324 -41.27 7.00 11.94
C HIS A 324 -40.54 6.13 10.94
N LEU A 325 -40.50 6.54 9.65
CA LEU A 325 -39.75 5.84 8.64
C LEU A 325 -38.23 5.92 8.87
N ARG A 326 -37.71 7.02 9.40
CA ARG A 326 -36.29 7.15 9.78
C ARG A 326 -35.94 6.23 10.95
N GLU A 327 -36.79 6.14 11.94
CA GLU A 327 -36.63 5.20 13.07
C GLU A 327 -36.53 3.77 12.52
N ARG A 328 -37.49 3.37 11.69
CA ARG A 328 -37.48 2.03 11.07
C ARG A 328 -36.25 1.78 10.20
N ALA A 329 -35.83 2.77 9.42
CA ALA A 329 -34.58 2.67 8.63
C ALA A 329 -33.36 2.48 9.53
N THR A 330 -33.28 3.18 10.65
CA THR A 330 -32.19 3.05 11.63
C THR A 330 -32.19 1.66 12.27
N GLU A 331 -33.36 1.11 12.66
CA GLU A 331 -33.47 -0.26 13.18
C GLU A 331 -32.94 -1.29 12.18
N LEU A 332 -33.34 -1.19 10.90
CA LEU A 332 -32.89 -2.10 9.85
C LEU A 332 -31.37 -1.96 9.59
N GLU A 333 -30.84 -0.75 9.61
CA GLU A 333 -29.39 -0.53 9.50
C GLU A 333 -28.62 -1.18 10.63
N ILE A 334 -29.11 -1.05 11.87
CA ILE A 334 -28.52 -1.68 13.05
C ILE A 334 -28.57 -3.20 12.89
N GLN A 335 -29.75 -3.75 12.56
CA GLN A 335 -29.92 -5.18 12.35
C GLN A 335 -28.94 -5.73 11.30
N ILE A 336 -28.89 -5.11 10.11
CA ILE A 336 -27.97 -5.55 9.05
C ILE A 336 -26.52 -5.52 9.55
N ASN A 337 -26.13 -4.44 10.24
CA ASN A 337 -24.78 -4.33 10.78
C ASN A 337 -24.47 -5.41 11.82
N GLU A 338 -25.39 -5.68 12.75
CA GLU A 338 -25.20 -6.73 13.75
C GLU A 338 -25.07 -8.10 13.10
N ASP A 339 -25.90 -8.43 12.11
CA ASP A 339 -25.84 -9.69 11.38
C ASP A 339 -24.53 -9.84 10.61
N LEU A 340 -24.07 -8.81 9.92
CA LEU A 340 -22.80 -8.82 9.18
C LEU A 340 -21.59 -8.99 10.10
N PHE A 341 -21.57 -8.29 11.22
CA PHE A 341 -20.45 -8.36 12.16
C PHE A 341 -20.46 -9.64 12.99
N SER A 342 -21.61 -10.15 13.40
CA SER A 342 -21.71 -11.42 14.13
C SER A 342 -21.36 -12.62 13.24
N GLY A 343 -21.64 -12.54 11.95
CA GLY A 343 -21.28 -13.55 10.97
C GLY A 343 -19.80 -13.55 10.55
N ALA A 344 -19.04 -12.50 10.90
CA ALA A 344 -17.63 -12.40 10.54
C ALA A 344 -16.70 -12.80 11.69
N ARG A 345 -15.65 -13.56 11.40
CA ARG A 345 -14.58 -13.92 12.35
C ARG A 345 -13.36 -13.01 12.20
N VAL A 346 -13.16 -12.47 11.02
CA VAL A 346 -12.07 -11.53 10.70
C VAL A 346 -12.68 -10.26 10.11
N ILE A 347 -12.32 -9.13 10.71
CA ILE A 347 -12.56 -7.81 10.13
C ILE A 347 -11.23 -7.37 9.48
N ALA A 348 -11.26 -7.19 8.16
CA ALA A 348 -10.06 -6.82 7.41
C ALA A 348 -10.18 -5.40 6.85
N SER A 349 -9.17 -4.54 7.08
CA SER A 349 -9.18 -3.15 6.61
C SER A 349 -7.76 -2.61 6.40
N THR A 350 -7.62 -1.49 5.68
CA THR A 350 -6.38 -0.71 5.81
C THR A 350 -6.31 -0.04 7.18
N LEU A 351 -5.11 0.35 7.61
CA LEU A 351 -4.92 1.05 8.89
C LEU A 351 -5.83 2.28 9.01
N VAL A 352 -5.87 3.13 7.98
CA VAL A 352 -6.74 4.31 7.97
C VAL A 352 -8.22 3.93 7.95
N SER A 353 -8.60 2.92 7.16
CA SER A 353 -9.99 2.45 7.08
C SER A 353 -10.49 1.79 8.37
N SER A 354 -9.60 1.40 9.29
CA SER A 354 -9.98 0.91 10.61
C SER A 354 -10.69 1.99 11.45
N ASN A 355 -10.59 3.28 11.08
CA ASN A 355 -11.34 4.38 11.68
C ASN A 355 -12.75 4.58 11.07
N HIS A 356 -13.17 3.72 10.16
CA HIS A 356 -14.51 3.85 9.55
C HIS A 356 -15.61 3.84 10.61
N ARG A 357 -16.65 4.67 10.39
CA ARG A 357 -17.78 4.87 11.35
C ARG A 357 -18.45 3.57 11.81
N ILE A 358 -18.51 2.55 10.95
CA ILE A 358 -19.12 1.26 11.29
C ILE A 358 -18.32 0.48 12.35
N LEU A 359 -17.05 0.82 12.55
CA LEU A 359 -16.17 0.26 13.58
C LEU A 359 -16.13 1.12 14.85
N THR A 360 -16.93 2.20 14.93
CA THR A 360 -17.01 3.05 16.12
C THR A 360 -17.55 2.25 17.31
N GLY A 361 -16.89 2.33 18.45
CA GLY A 361 -17.27 1.60 19.66
C GLY A 361 -16.90 0.10 19.66
N ARG A 362 -16.44 -0.47 18.55
CA ARG A 362 -16.00 -1.87 18.50
C ARG A 362 -14.56 -2.00 19.02
N ARG A 363 -14.32 -3.04 19.79
CA ARG A 363 -13.00 -3.43 20.31
C ARG A 363 -12.70 -4.87 19.95
N PHE A 364 -11.42 -5.15 19.75
CA PHE A 364 -10.92 -6.48 19.39
C PHE A 364 -9.86 -6.91 20.41
N THR A 365 -9.85 -8.18 20.76
CA THR A 365 -8.79 -8.70 21.64
C THR A 365 -7.44 -8.65 20.92
N THR A 366 -7.41 -9.03 19.65
CA THR A 366 -6.18 -9.09 18.86
C THR A 366 -6.30 -8.27 17.57
N LEU A 367 -5.27 -7.44 17.34
CA LEU A 367 -4.99 -6.77 16.07
C LEU A 367 -3.77 -7.41 15.42
N PHE A 368 -3.89 -7.76 14.17
CA PHE A 368 -2.78 -8.12 13.30
C PHE A 368 -2.50 -6.99 12.32
N ILE A 369 -1.24 -6.58 12.19
CA ILE A 369 -0.81 -5.57 11.21
C ILE A 369 0.21 -6.23 10.29
N ASP A 370 -0.17 -6.48 9.03
CA ASP A 370 0.77 -6.94 8.00
C ASP A 370 1.45 -5.76 7.31
N GLU A 371 2.64 -5.99 6.75
CA GLU A 371 3.51 -4.96 6.17
C GLU A 371 3.76 -3.77 7.12
N ALA A 372 3.88 -4.07 8.43
CA ALA A 372 4.02 -3.05 9.47
C ALA A 372 5.30 -2.20 9.34
N ALA A 373 6.33 -2.72 8.67
CA ALA A 373 7.56 -1.98 8.37
C ALA A 373 7.37 -0.87 7.30
N GLN A 374 6.22 -0.83 6.62
CA GLN A 374 5.89 0.20 5.63
C GLN A 374 4.88 1.22 6.15
N ALA A 375 4.41 1.06 7.37
CA ALA A 375 3.39 1.90 7.96
C ALA A 375 4.01 2.99 8.85
N LEU A 376 3.56 4.24 8.68
CA LEU A 376 3.87 5.29 9.64
C LEU A 376 3.39 4.89 11.04
N GLU A 377 4.14 5.22 12.07
CA GLU A 377 3.76 4.95 13.46
C GLU A 377 2.36 5.48 13.78
N ALA A 378 2.06 6.71 13.37
CA ALA A 378 0.75 7.33 13.56
C ALA A 378 -0.41 6.53 12.92
N ALA A 379 -0.18 5.90 11.77
CA ALA A 379 -1.17 5.06 11.11
C ALA A 379 -1.43 3.77 11.91
N CYS A 380 -0.39 3.16 12.50
CA CYS A 380 -0.55 1.98 13.36
C CYS A 380 -1.43 2.30 14.58
N TRP A 381 -1.26 3.46 15.18
CA TRP A 381 -2.03 3.88 16.34
C TRP A 381 -3.53 4.02 16.05
N ILE A 382 -3.94 4.27 14.79
CA ILE A 382 -5.36 4.28 14.41
C ILE A 382 -6.02 2.95 14.73
N ALA A 383 -5.40 1.84 14.37
CA ALA A 383 -5.92 0.50 14.60
C ALA A 383 -5.67 0.01 16.05
N ILE A 384 -4.51 0.33 16.65
CA ILE A 384 -4.14 -0.10 18.01
C ILE A 384 -5.13 0.43 19.06
N ARG A 385 -5.71 1.61 18.84
CA ARG A 385 -6.76 2.16 19.73
C ARG A 385 -7.95 1.21 19.92
N LYS A 386 -8.17 0.28 18.99
CA LYS A 386 -9.31 -0.65 18.98
C LYS A 386 -8.98 -2.04 19.50
N ALA A 387 -7.76 -2.29 19.97
CA ALA A 387 -7.29 -3.63 20.34
C ALA A 387 -6.68 -3.70 21.73
N ASP A 388 -6.66 -4.92 22.28
CA ASP A 388 -6.04 -5.19 23.57
C ASP A 388 -4.61 -5.72 23.44
N ARG A 389 -4.25 -6.29 22.28
CA ARG A 389 -2.88 -6.69 21.91
C ARG A 389 -2.64 -6.50 20.43
N VAL A 390 -1.37 -6.37 20.02
CA VAL A 390 -0.99 -6.17 18.63
C VAL A 390 0.07 -7.18 18.20
N ILE A 391 -0.14 -7.74 17.02
CA ILE A 391 0.80 -8.64 16.35
C ILE A 391 1.26 -7.93 15.08
N PHE A 392 2.54 -7.61 15.02
CA PHE A 392 3.16 -7.03 13.84
C PHE A 392 3.72 -8.13 12.94
N ALA A 393 3.53 -7.99 11.64
CA ALA A 393 4.24 -8.78 10.63
C ALA A 393 4.86 -7.83 9.60
N GLY A 394 6.09 -8.08 9.22
CA GLY A 394 6.81 -7.21 8.29
C GLY A 394 8.28 -7.54 8.17
N ASP A 395 8.99 -6.70 7.44
CA ASP A 395 10.43 -6.79 7.28
C ASP A 395 11.04 -5.40 7.19
N HIS A 396 11.68 -4.96 8.25
CA HIS A 396 12.30 -3.64 8.35
C HIS A 396 13.59 -3.49 7.51
N CYS A 397 14.10 -4.58 6.96
CA CYS A 397 15.18 -4.57 5.98
C CYS A 397 14.69 -4.36 4.54
N GLN A 398 13.38 -4.22 4.34
CA GLN A 398 12.74 -3.82 3.09
C GLN A 398 12.29 -2.35 3.14
N LEU A 399 11.46 -1.91 2.18
CA LEU A 399 11.09 -0.50 2.04
C LEU A 399 10.43 0.07 3.31
N PRO A 400 10.85 1.26 3.73
CA PRO A 400 10.20 2.01 4.79
C PRO A 400 8.91 2.69 4.28
N PRO A 401 8.17 3.39 5.17
CA PRO A 401 7.10 4.28 4.75
C PRO A 401 7.59 5.33 3.73
N THR A 402 6.76 5.65 2.76
CA THR A 402 7.06 6.72 1.80
C THR A 402 6.87 8.07 2.47
N ILE A 403 7.93 8.86 2.56
CA ILE A 403 7.96 10.21 3.14
C ILE A 403 8.54 11.15 2.10
N LYS A 404 7.89 12.29 1.87
CA LYS A 404 8.32 13.30 0.89
C LYS A 404 9.18 14.39 1.52
N CYS A 405 8.90 14.75 2.76
CA CYS A 405 9.69 15.70 3.52
C CYS A 405 10.99 15.04 4.00
N ILE A 406 12.09 15.31 3.31
CA ILE A 406 13.41 14.71 3.62
C ILE A 406 13.85 15.05 5.05
N GLU A 407 13.54 16.24 5.53
CA GLU A 407 13.87 16.67 6.88
C GLU A 407 13.11 15.86 7.94
N ALA A 408 11.79 15.63 7.73
CA ALA A 408 11.00 14.80 8.62
C ALA A 408 11.50 13.33 8.63
N ALA A 409 11.86 12.79 7.47
CA ALA A 409 12.43 11.44 7.36
C ALA A 409 13.74 11.33 8.16
N ARG A 410 14.69 12.26 7.95
CA ARG A 410 15.99 12.28 8.65
C ARG A 410 15.86 12.43 10.17
N ASN A 411 14.83 13.13 10.63
CA ASN A 411 14.55 13.32 12.05
C ASN A 411 13.77 12.16 12.69
N GLY A 412 13.50 11.06 11.95
CA GLY A 412 12.97 9.81 12.46
C GLY A 412 11.52 9.49 12.11
N LEU A 413 10.86 10.24 11.21
CA LEU A 413 9.50 9.90 10.76
C LEU A 413 9.46 8.54 10.04
N GLU A 414 10.55 8.15 9.37
CA GLU A 414 10.65 6.87 8.67
C GLU A 414 10.83 5.66 9.60
N GLN A 415 11.17 5.89 10.89
CA GLN A 415 11.29 4.82 11.86
C GLN A 415 9.90 4.32 12.27
N THR A 416 9.58 3.10 11.89
CA THR A 416 8.26 2.51 12.14
C THR A 416 8.08 2.06 13.58
N LEU A 417 6.82 1.94 14.03
CA LEU A 417 6.52 1.40 15.35
C LEU A 417 7.05 -0.03 15.51
N MET A 418 6.96 -0.87 14.46
CA MET A 418 7.51 -2.22 14.46
C MET A 418 9.02 -2.21 14.70
N GLU A 419 9.78 -1.31 14.05
CA GLU A 419 11.23 -1.18 14.27
C GLU A 419 11.57 -0.76 15.68
N LYS A 420 10.84 0.20 16.25
CA LYS A 420 11.01 0.65 17.63
C LYS A 420 10.78 -0.50 18.61
N VAL A 421 9.71 -1.27 18.43
CA VAL A 421 9.39 -2.42 19.27
C VAL A 421 10.45 -3.50 19.12
N ALA A 422 10.87 -3.84 17.90
CA ALA A 422 11.90 -4.85 17.66
C ALA A 422 13.24 -4.48 18.30
N ALA A 423 13.64 -3.21 18.24
CA ALA A 423 14.88 -2.72 18.88
C ALA A 423 14.81 -2.76 20.41
N ASN A 424 13.65 -2.45 21.00
CA ASN A 424 13.49 -2.39 22.45
C ASN A 424 13.14 -3.75 23.08
N LYS A 425 12.60 -4.71 22.32
CA LYS A 425 12.00 -5.97 22.78
C LYS A 425 12.34 -7.14 21.85
N GLN A 426 13.62 -7.50 21.80
CA GLN A 426 14.07 -8.60 20.94
C GLN A 426 13.37 -9.93 21.25
N GLU A 427 12.96 -10.13 22.52
CA GLU A 427 12.22 -11.32 22.96
C GLU A 427 10.86 -11.47 22.25
N THR A 428 10.29 -10.40 21.73
CA THR A 428 9.00 -10.44 21.01
C THR A 428 9.16 -10.82 19.54
N VAL A 429 10.36 -10.76 18.99
CA VAL A 429 10.64 -10.99 17.58
C VAL A 429 10.81 -12.49 17.29
N SER A 430 10.18 -12.95 16.22
CA SER A 430 10.40 -14.25 15.59
C SER A 430 10.88 -14.05 14.17
N LEU A 431 12.16 -14.32 13.92
CA LEU A 431 12.72 -14.30 12.58
C LEU A 431 12.41 -15.59 11.84
N LEU A 432 11.76 -15.50 10.68
CA LEU A 432 11.58 -16.62 9.77
C LEU A 432 12.87 -16.81 8.96
N LYS A 433 13.48 -17.99 9.05
CA LYS A 433 14.84 -18.22 8.53
C LYS A 433 14.89 -18.97 7.21
N VAL A 434 13.90 -19.79 6.90
CA VAL A 434 13.89 -20.61 5.67
C VAL A 434 13.09 -19.89 4.58
N GLN A 435 13.74 -19.62 3.45
CA GLN A 435 13.10 -19.00 2.29
C GLN A 435 12.86 -20.01 1.14
N TYR A 436 11.78 -19.82 0.40
CA TYR A 436 11.26 -20.72 -0.63
C TYR A 436 11.17 -20.05 -2.02
N ARG A 437 11.87 -18.93 -2.20
CA ARG A 437 11.76 -18.10 -3.42
C ARG A 437 13.00 -18.18 -4.29
N MET A 438 14.13 -17.80 -3.73
CA MET A 438 15.34 -17.45 -4.46
C MET A 438 16.32 -18.62 -4.55
N HIS A 439 17.06 -18.67 -5.66
CA HIS A 439 18.30 -19.42 -5.72
C HIS A 439 19.22 -19.04 -4.54
N GLN A 440 19.94 -20.02 -3.99
CA GLN A 440 20.79 -19.82 -2.80
C GLN A 440 21.77 -18.66 -2.96
N SER A 441 22.45 -18.54 -4.11
CA SER A 441 23.42 -17.47 -4.33
C SER A 441 22.81 -16.08 -4.31
N ILE A 442 21.56 -15.92 -4.78
CA ILE A 442 20.85 -14.62 -4.75
C ILE A 442 20.50 -14.27 -3.30
N MET A 443 20.00 -15.24 -2.54
CA MET A 443 19.63 -15.08 -1.14
C MET A 443 20.85 -14.80 -0.25
N GLN A 444 21.98 -15.48 -0.49
CA GLN A 444 23.14 -15.45 0.41
C GLN A 444 23.69 -14.03 0.63
N PHE A 445 23.80 -13.24 -0.43
CA PHE A 445 24.26 -11.85 -0.29
C PHE A 445 23.32 -11.01 0.59
N SER A 446 22.01 -11.11 0.35
CA SER A 446 21.00 -10.41 1.18
C SER A 446 21.02 -10.92 2.62
N SER A 447 21.18 -12.24 2.83
CA SER A 447 21.29 -12.85 4.14
C SER A 447 22.44 -12.27 4.95
N GLU A 448 23.63 -12.23 4.36
CA GLU A 448 24.84 -11.72 5.03
C GLU A 448 24.78 -10.23 5.36
N TRP A 449 24.21 -9.43 4.44
CA TRP A 449 24.21 -7.98 4.61
C TRP A 449 23.09 -7.49 5.53
N PHE A 450 21.88 -8.05 5.40
CA PHE A 450 20.69 -7.53 6.07
C PHE A 450 20.19 -8.40 7.23
N TYR A 451 20.47 -9.71 7.21
CA TYR A 451 19.87 -10.68 8.14
C TYR A 451 20.93 -11.50 8.91
N GLN A 452 22.12 -10.95 9.08
CA GLN A 452 23.22 -11.53 9.89
C GLN A 452 23.62 -12.97 9.47
N GLY A 453 23.38 -13.33 8.22
CA GLY A 453 23.66 -14.68 7.70
C GLY A 453 22.67 -15.76 8.16
N GLU A 454 21.53 -15.36 8.74
CA GLU A 454 20.58 -16.29 9.37
C GLU A 454 19.63 -16.98 8.37
N LEU A 455 19.53 -16.48 7.12
CA LEU A 455 18.62 -17.05 6.14
C LEU A 455 19.21 -18.32 5.51
N GLN A 456 18.32 -19.26 5.23
CA GLN A 456 18.62 -20.54 4.59
C GLN A 456 17.68 -20.75 3.42
N ALA A 457 18.21 -21.26 2.29
CA ALA A 457 17.38 -21.66 1.18
C ALA A 457 16.77 -23.05 1.46
N ALA A 458 15.48 -23.18 1.19
CA ALA A 458 14.85 -24.50 1.23
C ALA A 458 15.46 -25.41 0.14
N PRO A 459 15.55 -26.74 0.36
CA PRO A 459 16.20 -27.65 -0.57
C PRO A 459 15.72 -27.54 -2.02
N GLU A 460 14.42 -27.32 -2.22
CA GLU A 460 13.76 -27.22 -3.54
C GLU A 460 14.14 -25.96 -4.33
N VAL A 461 14.71 -24.92 -3.69
CA VAL A 461 15.10 -23.67 -4.36
C VAL A 461 16.61 -23.42 -4.33
N THR A 462 17.37 -24.26 -3.63
CA THR A 462 18.82 -24.09 -3.45
C THR A 462 19.56 -23.91 -4.79
N ASN A 463 19.25 -24.74 -5.78
CA ASN A 463 19.86 -24.73 -7.11
C ASN A 463 18.83 -24.41 -8.22
N ARG A 464 17.82 -23.65 -7.89
CA ARG A 464 16.74 -23.30 -8.83
C ARG A 464 17.28 -22.45 -9.98
N GLY A 465 17.15 -22.92 -11.22
CA GLY A 465 17.64 -22.24 -12.42
C GLY A 465 16.78 -22.53 -13.64
N ILE A 466 16.98 -21.76 -14.72
CA ILE A 466 16.28 -21.92 -16.00
C ILE A 466 17.12 -22.75 -16.95
N LEU A 467 18.43 -22.53 -16.97
CA LEU A 467 19.39 -23.22 -17.84
C LEU A 467 20.45 -23.90 -16.98
N ASP A 468 20.87 -25.08 -17.40
CA ASP A 468 22.00 -25.75 -16.76
C ASP A 468 23.28 -24.93 -16.91
N LEU A 469 24.06 -24.87 -15.85
CA LEU A 469 25.34 -24.12 -15.78
C LEU A 469 25.21 -22.60 -16.03
N ASP A 470 23.99 -22.03 -15.92
CA ASP A 470 23.82 -20.59 -16.00
C ASP A 470 24.10 -19.93 -14.65
N LEU A 471 24.83 -18.81 -14.69
CA LEU A 471 25.13 -18.04 -13.48
C LEU A 471 23.85 -17.46 -12.87
N PRO A 472 23.54 -17.71 -11.59
CA PRO A 472 22.35 -17.16 -10.94
C PRO A 472 22.41 -15.65 -10.79
N MET A 473 23.61 -15.07 -10.76
CA MET A 473 23.84 -13.62 -10.67
C MET A 473 24.91 -13.19 -11.67
N SER A 474 24.70 -12.04 -12.32
CA SER A 474 25.68 -11.41 -13.21
C SER A 474 25.67 -9.90 -13.07
N TRP A 475 26.84 -9.29 -13.19
CA TRP A 475 27.03 -7.85 -13.26
C TRP A 475 27.56 -7.48 -14.63
N ILE A 476 26.83 -6.63 -15.36
CA ILE A 476 27.26 -6.06 -16.64
C ILE A 476 27.82 -4.67 -16.33
N ASP A 477 29.14 -4.57 -16.42
CA ASP A 477 29.88 -3.36 -16.12
C ASP A 477 29.83 -2.39 -17.29
N THR A 478 29.31 -1.19 -17.07
CA THR A 478 29.20 -0.14 -18.08
C THR A 478 30.28 0.96 -17.93
N SER A 479 31.24 0.80 -17.01
CA SER A 479 32.24 1.83 -16.69
C SER A 479 33.15 2.20 -17.85
N GLU A 480 33.47 1.23 -18.76
CA GLU A 480 34.33 1.44 -19.93
C GLU A 480 33.53 1.81 -21.19
N MET A 481 32.19 1.90 -21.10
CA MET A 481 31.33 2.11 -22.27
C MET A 481 30.98 3.60 -22.51
N GLU A 482 31.55 4.52 -21.75
CA GLU A 482 31.26 5.97 -21.80
C GLU A 482 29.76 6.30 -21.68
N PHE A 483 29.00 5.51 -20.90
CA PHE A 483 27.60 5.72 -20.65
C PHE A 483 27.43 6.79 -19.57
N HIS A 484 26.71 7.87 -19.89
CA HIS A 484 26.49 8.98 -18.97
C HIS A 484 25.03 9.08 -18.57
N GLU A 485 24.81 9.39 -17.30
CA GLU A 485 23.48 9.71 -16.78
C GLU A 485 23.06 11.11 -17.22
N GLU A 486 21.78 11.29 -17.60
CA GLU A 486 21.18 12.58 -17.93
C GLU A 486 20.14 12.95 -16.85
N PHE A 487 20.08 14.22 -16.48
CA PHE A 487 19.01 14.73 -15.61
C PHE A 487 17.85 15.24 -16.49
N ILE A 488 16.64 14.71 -16.25
CA ILE A 488 15.44 15.10 -16.97
C ILE A 488 14.48 15.81 -16.02
N GLY A 489 14.60 17.15 -15.97
CA GLY A 489 13.64 18.04 -15.29
C GLY A 489 13.34 17.70 -13.82
N GLU A 490 12.67 18.61 -13.11
CA GLU A 490 12.38 18.46 -11.67
C GLU A 490 11.46 17.26 -11.32
N SER A 491 10.69 16.72 -12.29
CA SER A 491 9.65 15.72 -12.02
C SER A 491 10.02 14.29 -12.35
N PHE A 492 11.06 14.04 -13.16
CA PHE A 492 11.33 12.72 -13.72
C PHE A 492 12.66 12.08 -13.28
N GLY A 493 13.56 12.85 -12.69
CA GLY A 493 14.83 12.36 -12.17
C GLY A 493 15.86 12.06 -13.26
N ARG A 494 16.60 10.96 -13.13
CA ARG A 494 17.74 10.62 -13.99
C ARG A 494 17.41 9.49 -14.96
N ILE A 495 18.09 9.51 -16.10
CA ILE A 495 18.01 8.50 -17.15
C ILE A 495 19.42 8.18 -17.68
N ASN A 496 19.64 6.95 -18.05
CA ASN A 496 20.80 6.48 -18.81
C ASN A 496 20.30 5.67 -20.02
N LYS A 497 20.11 6.36 -21.15
CA LYS A 497 19.52 5.75 -22.35
C LYS A 497 20.39 4.63 -22.93
N PRO A 498 21.73 4.79 -23.02
CA PRO A 498 22.60 3.69 -23.47
C PRO A 498 22.49 2.44 -22.60
N GLU A 499 22.49 2.59 -21.26
CA GLU A 499 22.31 1.47 -20.32
C GLU A 499 20.95 0.78 -20.50
N ALA A 500 19.87 1.57 -20.70
CA ALA A 500 18.54 1.01 -20.98
C ALA A 500 18.50 0.21 -22.29
N ASN A 501 19.17 0.69 -23.35
CA ASN A 501 19.24 -0.02 -24.62
C ASN A 501 20.05 -1.32 -24.48
N LEU A 502 21.18 -1.28 -23.77
CA LEU A 502 21.98 -2.46 -23.46
C LEU A 502 21.16 -3.49 -22.66
N LEU A 503 20.41 -3.05 -21.67
CA LEU A 503 19.53 -3.94 -20.88
C LEU A 503 18.53 -4.67 -21.77
N LEU A 504 17.91 -3.99 -22.74
CA LEU A 504 16.98 -4.62 -23.67
C LEU A 504 17.67 -5.59 -24.63
N GLN A 505 18.90 -5.30 -25.05
CA GLN A 505 19.71 -6.22 -25.86
C GLN A 505 20.07 -7.49 -25.08
N GLU A 506 20.48 -7.35 -23.83
CA GLU A 506 20.76 -8.47 -22.93
C GLU A 506 19.51 -9.32 -22.63
N LEU A 507 18.36 -8.66 -22.44
CA LEU A 507 17.08 -9.36 -22.28
C LEU A 507 16.72 -10.16 -23.54
N GLU A 508 16.87 -9.57 -24.73
CA GLU A 508 16.64 -10.26 -26.01
C GLU A 508 17.59 -11.46 -26.16
N ALA A 509 18.88 -11.25 -25.91
CA ALA A 509 19.90 -12.30 -25.98
C ALA A 509 19.57 -13.46 -25.01
N TYR A 510 19.11 -13.13 -23.82
CA TYR A 510 18.78 -14.14 -22.83
C TYR A 510 17.49 -14.90 -23.19
N ILE A 511 16.46 -14.24 -23.71
CA ILE A 511 15.26 -14.90 -24.23
C ILE A 511 15.62 -15.86 -25.37
N ARG A 512 16.50 -15.44 -26.30
CA ARG A 512 17.00 -16.31 -27.38
C ARG A 512 17.82 -17.49 -26.86
N LYS A 513 18.65 -17.28 -25.83
CA LYS A 513 19.42 -18.34 -25.16
C LYS A 513 18.53 -19.40 -24.51
N ILE A 514 17.42 -19.00 -23.86
CA ILE A 514 16.43 -19.91 -23.29
C ILE A 514 15.67 -20.65 -24.43
N GLY A 515 15.40 -19.96 -25.53
CA GLY A 515 14.53 -20.38 -26.62
C GLY A 515 13.16 -19.71 -26.54
N GLU A 516 12.81 -18.93 -27.55
CA GLU A 516 11.58 -18.11 -27.60
C GLU A 516 10.31 -18.96 -27.33
N LYS A 517 10.25 -20.15 -27.91
CA LYS A 517 9.14 -21.09 -27.72
C LYS A 517 9.03 -21.57 -26.27
N ARG A 518 10.16 -21.93 -25.65
CA ARG A 518 10.23 -22.38 -24.27
C ARG A 518 9.79 -21.30 -23.28
N VAL A 519 10.20 -20.04 -23.51
CA VAL A 519 9.77 -18.89 -22.69
C VAL A 519 8.25 -18.76 -22.66
N LEU A 520 7.57 -18.93 -23.81
CA LEU A 520 6.11 -18.84 -23.91
C LEU A 520 5.41 -20.05 -23.28
N GLU A 521 5.88 -21.27 -23.54
CA GLU A 521 5.28 -22.51 -23.06
C GLU A 521 5.41 -22.67 -21.55
N GLU A 522 6.59 -22.41 -20.99
CA GLU A 522 6.85 -22.48 -19.55
C GLU A 522 6.44 -21.20 -18.81
N ARG A 523 5.98 -20.17 -19.53
CA ARG A 523 5.58 -18.86 -19.00
C ARG A 523 6.64 -18.21 -18.12
N ILE A 524 7.90 -18.30 -18.54
CA ILE A 524 9.01 -17.68 -17.83
C ILE A 524 8.81 -16.15 -17.81
N ASP A 525 8.82 -15.57 -16.63
CA ASP A 525 8.52 -14.17 -16.44
C ASP A 525 9.76 -13.32 -16.11
N PHE A 526 9.76 -12.08 -16.62
CA PHE A 526 10.88 -11.16 -16.53
C PHE A 526 10.45 -9.87 -15.81
N GLY A 527 11.32 -9.37 -14.96
CA GLY A 527 11.16 -8.08 -14.32
C GLY A 527 12.31 -7.14 -14.67
N LEU A 528 11.98 -5.94 -15.15
CA LEU A 528 12.95 -4.88 -15.37
C LEU A 528 12.74 -3.82 -14.30
N ILE A 529 13.76 -3.58 -13.49
CA ILE A 529 13.71 -2.69 -12.34
C ILE A 529 14.68 -1.53 -12.51
N SER A 530 14.25 -0.31 -12.23
CA SER A 530 15.14 0.83 -12.08
C SER A 530 14.69 1.72 -10.92
N PRO A 531 15.61 2.39 -10.21
CA PRO A 531 15.25 3.34 -9.15
C PRO A 531 14.59 4.63 -9.68
N TYR A 532 14.67 4.91 -10.99
CA TYR A 532 14.23 6.17 -11.58
C TYR A 532 13.05 5.99 -12.56
N LYS A 533 11.98 6.76 -12.33
CA LYS A 533 10.76 6.74 -13.18
C LYS A 533 11.06 7.04 -14.66
N ALA A 534 11.99 7.97 -14.94
CA ALA A 534 12.36 8.31 -16.31
C ALA A 534 12.94 7.11 -17.06
N GLN A 535 13.82 6.33 -16.41
CA GLN A 535 14.38 5.09 -16.96
C GLN A 535 13.30 4.06 -17.25
N VAL A 536 12.37 3.88 -16.30
CA VAL A 536 11.22 2.97 -16.44
C VAL A 536 10.35 3.35 -17.62
N GLN A 537 10.02 4.64 -17.79
CA GLN A 537 9.23 5.12 -18.92
C GLN A 537 9.93 4.93 -20.26
N TYR A 538 11.23 5.20 -20.31
CA TYR A 538 12.03 4.97 -21.51
C TYR A 538 12.07 3.49 -21.89
N LEU A 539 12.32 2.61 -20.93
CA LEU A 539 12.30 1.15 -21.14
C LEU A 539 10.95 0.68 -21.67
N ARG A 540 9.84 1.14 -21.07
CA ARG A 540 8.48 0.83 -21.53
C ARG A 540 8.24 1.28 -22.98
N GLY A 541 8.62 2.51 -23.30
CA GLY A 541 8.51 3.07 -24.65
C GLY A 541 9.29 2.26 -25.68
N LYS A 542 10.54 1.92 -25.39
CA LYS A 542 11.40 1.12 -26.27
C LYS A 542 10.90 -0.30 -26.45
N LEU A 543 10.50 -0.97 -25.37
CA LEU A 543 9.95 -2.32 -25.41
C LEU A 543 8.65 -2.37 -26.23
N LYS A 544 7.78 -1.38 -26.09
CA LYS A 544 6.53 -1.26 -26.85
C LYS A 544 6.79 -1.07 -28.36
N GLY A 545 7.86 -0.36 -28.72
CA GLY A 545 8.26 -0.12 -30.12
C GLY A 545 9.02 -1.29 -30.77
N CYS A 546 9.54 -2.25 -29.98
CA CYS A 546 10.33 -3.35 -30.50
C CYS A 546 9.45 -4.56 -30.90
N LEU A 547 9.57 -5.01 -32.15
CA LEU A 547 8.80 -6.13 -32.69
C LEU A 547 9.13 -7.45 -32.00
N PHE A 548 10.41 -7.66 -31.65
CA PHE A 548 10.85 -8.88 -30.98
C PHE A 548 10.10 -9.15 -29.69
N PHE A 549 9.89 -8.13 -28.85
CA PHE A 549 9.23 -8.29 -27.55
C PHE A 549 7.70 -8.42 -27.63
N ARG A 550 7.11 -8.25 -28.82
CA ARG A 550 5.65 -8.28 -28.98
C ARG A 550 4.99 -9.55 -28.41
N PRO A 551 5.49 -10.79 -28.64
CA PRO A 551 4.92 -12.00 -28.08
C PRO A 551 5.08 -12.12 -26.56
N PHE A 552 6.12 -11.50 -25.99
CA PHE A 552 6.51 -11.65 -24.58
C PHE A 552 5.99 -10.54 -23.65
N ARG A 553 5.22 -9.58 -24.17
CA ARG A 553 4.78 -8.40 -23.40
C ARG A 553 4.03 -8.74 -22.11
N SER A 554 3.23 -9.81 -22.12
CA SER A 554 2.50 -10.27 -20.94
C SER A 554 3.41 -10.86 -19.85
N GLN A 555 4.62 -11.29 -20.21
CA GLN A 555 5.60 -11.90 -19.32
C GLN A 555 6.67 -10.91 -18.85
N ILE A 556 6.72 -9.69 -19.44
CA ILE A 556 7.70 -8.67 -19.09
C ILE A 556 7.04 -7.55 -18.30
N THR A 557 7.49 -7.36 -17.07
CA THR A 557 7.01 -6.29 -16.18
C THR A 557 8.12 -5.26 -15.97
N ILE A 558 7.82 -3.97 -16.15
CA ILE A 558 8.79 -2.87 -15.98
C ILE A 558 8.27 -1.91 -14.93
N HIS A 559 8.98 -1.76 -13.81
CA HIS A 559 8.59 -0.87 -12.72
C HIS A 559 9.78 -0.28 -11.98
N THR A 560 9.51 0.75 -11.18
CA THR A 560 10.44 1.19 -10.14
C THR A 560 10.56 0.13 -9.05
N VAL A 561 11.59 0.23 -8.21
CA VAL A 561 11.77 -0.67 -7.05
C VAL A 561 10.52 -0.73 -6.19
N ASP A 562 9.94 0.45 -5.88
CA ASP A 562 8.73 0.55 -5.06
C ASP A 562 7.52 -0.14 -5.73
N GLY A 563 7.38 0.00 -7.06
CA GLY A 563 6.32 -0.66 -7.83
C GLY A 563 6.48 -2.18 -7.99
N PHE A 564 7.66 -2.71 -7.71
CA PHE A 564 7.93 -4.15 -7.69
C PHE A 564 7.74 -4.79 -6.32
N GLN A 565 7.44 -3.99 -5.29
CA GLN A 565 7.25 -4.53 -3.96
C GLN A 565 6.09 -5.54 -3.91
N GLY A 566 6.29 -6.64 -3.19
CA GLY A 566 5.32 -7.75 -3.12
C GLY A 566 5.29 -8.67 -4.34
N GLN A 567 5.97 -8.30 -5.43
CA GLN A 567 6.05 -9.11 -6.65
C GLN A 567 7.36 -9.93 -6.70
N GLU A 568 7.43 -10.91 -7.58
CA GLU A 568 8.62 -11.71 -7.87
C GLU A 568 8.58 -12.17 -9.33
N ARG A 569 9.74 -12.42 -9.93
CA ARG A 569 9.88 -12.91 -11.31
C ARG A 569 10.99 -13.95 -11.37
N ASP A 570 10.91 -14.80 -12.37
CA ASP A 570 11.95 -15.80 -12.63
C ASP A 570 13.29 -15.15 -12.88
N VAL A 571 13.29 -14.10 -13.69
CA VAL A 571 14.48 -13.33 -14.07
C VAL A 571 14.27 -11.85 -13.77
N ILE A 572 15.22 -11.25 -13.09
CA ILE A 572 15.23 -9.80 -12.82
C ILE A 572 16.44 -9.15 -13.48
N PHE A 573 16.18 -8.08 -14.21
CA PHE A 573 17.19 -7.15 -14.71
C PHE A 573 17.09 -5.83 -13.95
N ILE A 574 18.21 -5.34 -13.41
CA ILE A 574 18.26 -4.06 -12.69
C ILE A 574 19.13 -3.08 -13.47
N SER A 575 18.57 -1.92 -13.83
CA SER A 575 19.30 -0.78 -14.40
C SER A 575 19.55 0.24 -13.30
N LEU A 576 20.83 0.45 -12.93
CA LEU A 576 21.21 1.36 -11.83
C LEU A 576 21.22 2.83 -12.24
N VAL A 577 21.40 3.10 -13.53
CA VAL A 577 21.39 4.44 -14.15
C VAL A 577 22.60 5.31 -13.80
N ARG A 578 23.09 5.21 -12.56
CA ARG A 578 24.13 6.10 -12.03
C ARG A 578 25.51 5.84 -12.66
N ALA A 579 26.02 6.87 -13.33
CA ALA A 579 27.34 6.88 -13.93
C ALA A 579 27.89 8.32 -13.87
N ASN A 580 28.77 8.60 -12.89
CA ASN A 580 29.34 9.91 -12.64
C ASN A 580 30.69 9.84 -11.91
N GLU A 581 31.54 10.83 -12.12
CA GLU A 581 32.88 10.89 -11.53
C GLU A 581 32.88 11.07 -10.01
N ASP A 582 31.85 11.71 -9.45
CA ASP A 582 31.75 12.02 -8.01
C ASP A 582 31.38 10.78 -7.18
N GLY A 583 30.93 9.68 -7.80
CA GLY A 583 30.43 8.49 -7.11
C GLY A 583 29.13 8.75 -6.35
N GLN A 584 28.33 9.70 -6.80
CA GLN A 584 27.03 9.97 -6.22
C GLN A 584 26.01 8.94 -6.68
N ILE A 585 25.49 8.14 -5.74
CA ILE A 585 24.54 7.06 -6.04
C ILE A 585 23.06 7.44 -5.82
N GLY A 586 22.79 8.63 -5.25
CA GLY A 586 21.42 9.14 -5.11
C GLY A 586 20.49 8.22 -4.34
N PHE A 587 19.33 7.86 -4.91
CA PHE A 587 18.34 6.97 -4.27
C PHE A 587 18.85 5.57 -3.94
N LEU A 588 19.93 5.13 -4.59
CA LEU A 588 20.57 3.85 -4.31
C LEU A 588 21.34 3.83 -2.97
N ASN A 589 21.45 4.98 -2.28
CA ASN A 589 22.00 5.05 -0.93
C ASN A 589 21.06 4.42 0.12
N ASP A 590 19.75 4.33 -0.15
CA ASP A 590 18.85 3.52 0.66
C ASP A 590 18.97 2.05 0.24
N LEU A 591 19.79 1.32 0.98
CA LEU A 591 20.13 -0.08 0.68
C LEU A 591 18.92 -1.02 0.79
N ARG A 592 17.87 -0.65 1.53
CA ARG A 592 16.62 -1.41 1.61
C ARG A 592 15.96 -1.54 0.23
N ARG A 593 16.10 -0.51 -0.64
CA ARG A 593 15.66 -0.58 -2.04
C ARG A 593 16.41 -1.64 -2.82
N MET A 594 17.73 -1.70 -2.65
CA MET A 594 18.53 -2.75 -3.31
C MET A 594 18.19 -4.14 -2.78
N ASN A 595 17.97 -4.28 -1.47
CA ASN A 595 17.50 -5.55 -0.90
C ASN A 595 16.18 -6.00 -1.54
N VAL A 596 15.22 -5.07 -1.69
CA VAL A 596 13.97 -5.36 -2.39
C VAL A 596 14.24 -5.76 -3.83
N ALA A 597 15.02 -4.99 -4.60
CA ALA A 597 15.26 -5.27 -6.01
C ALA A 597 15.94 -6.63 -6.24
N ILE A 598 16.99 -6.95 -5.47
CA ILE A 598 17.72 -8.23 -5.54
C ILE A 598 16.79 -9.40 -5.23
N THR A 599 15.99 -9.29 -4.18
CA THR A 599 15.14 -10.37 -3.68
C THR A 599 13.85 -10.56 -4.47
N ARG A 600 13.67 -9.86 -5.59
CA ARG A 600 12.57 -10.12 -6.55
C ARG A 600 12.89 -11.27 -7.50
N ALA A 601 14.16 -11.60 -7.68
CA ALA A 601 14.60 -12.67 -8.57
C ALA A 601 14.42 -14.05 -7.94
N ARG A 602 13.79 -14.96 -8.66
CA ARG A 602 13.67 -16.37 -8.25
C ARG A 602 14.89 -17.18 -8.69
N MET A 603 15.29 -17.06 -9.94
CA MET A 603 16.29 -17.94 -10.57
C MET A 603 17.51 -17.18 -11.09
N LYS A 604 17.32 -15.97 -11.63
CA LYS A 604 18.41 -15.19 -12.21
C LYS A 604 18.28 -13.71 -11.94
N LEU A 605 19.40 -13.09 -11.59
CA LEU A 605 19.55 -11.66 -11.37
C LEU A 605 20.65 -11.11 -12.25
N VAL A 606 20.33 -10.13 -13.08
CA VAL A 606 21.27 -9.38 -13.92
C VAL A 606 21.26 -7.92 -13.50
N ILE A 607 22.41 -7.38 -13.13
CA ILE A 607 22.56 -5.98 -12.72
C ILE A 607 23.43 -5.26 -13.75
N LEU A 608 22.93 -4.14 -14.29
CA LEU A 608 23.68 -3.26 -15.19
C LEU A 608 24.02 -1.97 -14.45
N GLY A 609 25.25 -1.54 -14.56
CA GLY A 609 25.67 -0.26 -13.99
C GLY A 609 27.18 -0.05 -14.00
N ASP A 610 27.58 1.19 -13.84
CA ASP A 610 28.97 1.64 -13.76
C ASP A 610 29.60 1.17 -12.44
N ALA A 611 30.46 0.16 -12.54
CA ALA A 611 31.13 -0.42 -11.37
C ALA A 611 32.09 0.58 -10.69
N VAL A 612 32.66 1.54 -11.42
CA VAL A 612 33.55 2.58 -10.86
C VAL A 612 32.76 3.51 -9.96
N THR A 613 31.65 4.05 -10.46
CA THR A 613 30.73 4.89 -9.67
C THR A 613 30.18 4.14 -8.45
N MET A 614 29.68 2.92 -8.66
CA MET A 614 29.00 2.15 -7.61
C MET A 614 29.95 1.63 -6.53
N SER A 615 31.18 1.25 -6.88
CA SER A 615 32.17 0.70 -5.93
C SER A 615 32.68 1.72 -4.91
N LYS A 616 32.41 3.01 -5.07
CA LYS A 616 32.69 4.02 -4.05
C LYS A 616 31.84 3.81 -2.78
N HIS A 617 30.71 3.11 -2.89
CA HIS A 617 29.91 2.70 -1.74
C HIS A 617 30.21 1.25 -1.33
N ALA A 618 30.45 1.01 -0.04
CA ALA A 618 30.88 -0.28 0.50
C ALA A 618 29.97 -1.48 0.14
N PHE A 619 28.64 -1.26 0.16
CA PHE A 619 27.65 -2.27 -0.20
C PHE A 619 27.85 -2.75 -1.65
N TYR A 620 27.91 -1.82 -2.60
CA TYR A 620 28.02 -2.17 -4.01
C TYR A 620 29.39 -2.77 -4.35
N LYS A 621 30.45 -2.28 -3.70
CA LYS A 621 31.78 -2.88 -3.81
C LYS A 621 31.75 -4.35 -3.37
N LYS A 622 31.09 -4.66 -2.27
CA LYS A 622 30.93 -6.04 -1.77
C LYS A 622 30.04 -6.86 -2.70
N LEU A 623 28.95 -6.29 -3.22
CA LEU A 623 28.04 -6.97 -4.16
C LEU A 623 28.74 -7.33 -5.46
N ILE A 624 29.49 -6.41 -6.07
CA ILE A 624 30.27 -6.65 -7.30
C ILE A 624 31.32 -7.74 -7.04
N GLY A 625 32.05 -7.65 -5.91
CA GLY A 625 33.03 -8.67 -5.52
C GLY A 625 32.41 -10.05 -5.33
N TYR A 626 31.25 -10.11 -4.70
CA TYR A 626 30.49 -11.35 -4.50
C TYR A 626 30.05 -11.98 -5.83
N ILE A 627 29.51 -11.19 -6.76
CA ILE A 627 29.07 -11.68 -8.08
C ILE A 627 30.28 -12.18 -8.88
N ARG A 628 31.41 -11.46 -8.86
CA ARG A 628 32.65 -11.91 -9.52
C ARG A 628 33.15 -13.22 -8.94
N HIS A 629 33.08 -13.42 -7.64
CA HIS A 629 33.50 -14.67 -6.99
C HIS A 629 32.63 -15.85 -7.44
N ILE A 630 31.30 -15.69 -7.50
CA ILE A 630 30.40 -16.73 -8.03
C ILE A 630 30.76 -17.09 -9.49
N SER A 631 31.12 -16.09 -10.31
CA SER A 631 31.47 -16.30 -11.71
C SER A 631 32.80 -17.05 -11.92
N GLN A 632 33.70 -17.04 -10.94
CA GLN A 632 35.01 -17.71 -11.00
C GLN A 632 34.98 -19.14 -10.41
N GLY A 633 33.93 -19.48 -9.66
CA GLY A 633 33.81 -20.79 -8.99
C GLY A 633 33.05 -21.85 -9.79
N LEU A 634 32.64 -21.52 -11.02
CA LEU A 634 32.09 -22.42 -12.04
C LEU A 634 33.15 -22.65 -13.15
#